data_65b43f286c130845712496b718e60757
#
_entry.id   65b43f286c130845712496b718e60757
#
_cell.length_a   1.000
_cell.length_b   1.000
_cell.length_c   1.000
_cell.angle_alpha   90.00
_cell.angle_beta   90.00
_cell.angle_gamma   90.00
#
_symmetry.space_group_name_H-M   'P 1'
#
loop_
_entity.id
_entity.type
_entity.pdbx_description
1 polymer ?
#
loop_
_entity_poly.entity_id
_entity_poly.type
_entity_poly.pdbx_seq_one_letter_code
_entity_poly.pdbx_strand_id
1 'polypeptide(L)'
;GRLDRMLGAHLAAGPGLVKAADRAAAVGAMGLQIFTGNPTGWARRAELPKELPAFRARMKEHGFGPLAVHAAYLANLAGPNPVFRDKTIELLRHELRVAPEYGASFVNVHIGSHMGTGLDVGVKRVAEAVEKILDGVPRDGESALLVLENSAGGGNGIGESVEELIQIHEAMAARGVDMERIGYCIDSAHLWGAGVALADDEDVERLVRAFDRRIGLEKLVMIHYNDSKATHGSKLDRHQHIGGGEVGARGLAALINHPRLAHVNYYLETPGMEEGWDRLNIDRTLQLAQGNLKLKPLPAESPAATAATSKKGVAKRSIAKGGAAKSPAAKRPAARAKRGR
;
A
#
# COMPACT_ATOMS: atom_id res chain seq x y z
N GLY A 1 -14.96 3.15 18.45
CA GLY A 1 -15.28 1.74 18.22
C GLY A 1 -14.17 1.10 17.41
N ARG A 2 -13.98 -0.18 17.58
CA ARG A 2 -13.00 -0.94 16.76
C ARG A 2 -13.60 -1.12 15.36
N LEU A 3 -12.82 -0.88 14.32
CA LEU A 3 -13.20 -1.23 12.96
C LEU A 3 -13.31 -2.76 12.89
N ASP A 4 -14.42 -3.28 12.38
CA ASP A 4 -14.66 -4.72 12.20
C ASP A 4 -14.09 -5.26 10.87
N ARG A 5 -13.23 -4.45 10.23
CA ARG A 5 -12.55 -4.74 8.97
C ARG A 5 -11.05 -4.64 9.16
N MET A 6 -10.29 -5.43 8.40
CA MET A 6 -8.84 -5.36 8.41
C MET A 6 -8.37 -4.09 7.69
N LEU A 7 -7.66 -3.21 8.40
CA LEU A 7 -7.04 -2.00 7.88
C LEU A 7 -5.53 -2.09 8.07
N GLY A 8 -4.82 -2.32 7.00
CA GLY A 8 -3.37 -2.42 6.96
C GLY A 8 -2.72 -1.20 6.31
N ALA A 9 -1.40 -1.22 6.27
CA ALA A 9 -0.60 -0.22 5.58
C ALA A 9 0.53 -0.89 4.79
N HIS A 10 0.90 -0.28 3.67
CA HIS A 10 2.12 -0.64 2.94
C HIS A 10 3.31 0.06 3.59
N LEU A 11 4.29 -0.70 4.07
CA LEU A 11 5.49 -0.15 4.70
C LEU A 11 6.77 -0.75 4.11
N ALA A 12 7.85 0.04 4.18
CA ALA A 12 9.16 -0.41 3.74
C ALA A 12 9.71 -1.52 4.66
N ALA A 13 10.14 -2.64 4.06
CA ALA A 13 10.78 -3.75 4.76
C ALA A 13 12.32 -3.66 4.75
N GLY A 14 12.90 -2.69 4.03
CA GLY A 14 14.35 -2.50 3.92
C GLY A 14 15.08 -2.40 5.26
N PRO A 15 14.57 -1.66 6.26
CA PRO A 15 15.17 -1.58 7.60
C PRO A 15 15.07 -2.87 8.42
N GLY A 16 14.30 -3.86 7.98
CA GLY A 16 14.04 -5.15 8.62
C GLY A 16 12.56 -5.49 8.68
N LEU A 17 12.23 -6.76 8.48
CA LEU A 17 10.83 -7.25 8.47
C LEU A 17 10.17 -7.10 9.85
N VAL A 18 10.86 -7.48 10.92
CA VAL A 18 10.36 -7.34 12.29
C VAL A 18 10.08 -5.87 12.61
N LYS A 19 10.99 -4.97 12.21
CA LYS A 19 10.79 -3.52 12.38
C LYS A 19 9.60 -2.99 11.57
N ALA A 20 9.35 -3.54 10.38
CA ALA A 20 8.18 -3.17 9.59
C ALA A 20 6.88 -3.56 10.30
N ALA A 21 6.81 -4.76 10.89
CA ALA A 21 5.67 -5.19 11.69
C ALA A 21 5.46 -4.30 12.91
N ASP A 22 6.52 -3.97 13.65
CA ASP A 22 6.45 -3.09 14.83
C ASP A 22 5.99 -1.67 14.46
N ARG A 23 6.45 -1.14 13.32
CA ARG A 23 6.01 0.17 12.83
C ARG A 23 4.55 0.16 12.42
N ALA A 24 4.10 -0.90 11.75
CA ALA A 24 2.69 -1.06 11.39
C ALA A 24 1.80 -1.04 12.65
N ALA A 25 2.17 -1.79 13.69
CA ALA A 25 1.48 -1.76 14.98
C ALA A 25 1.50 -0.37 15.63
N ALA A 26 2.66 0.30 15.61
CA ALA A 26 2.81 1.64 16.20
C ALA A 26 1.94 2.70 15.54
N VAL A 27 1.66 2.59 14.23
CA VAL A 27 0.75 3.51 13.53
C VAL A 27 -0.73 3.10 13.62
N GLY A 28 -1.02 1.97 14.26
CA GLY A 28 -2.38 1.47 14.46
C GLY A 28 -2.91 0.63 13.30
N ALA A 29 -2.06 0.18 12.40
CA ALA A 29 -2.43 -0.76 11.34
C ALA A 29 -2.75 -2.15 11.92
N MET A 30 -3.66 -2.86 11.29
CA MET A 30 -4.09 -4.22 11.65
C MET A 30 -3.58 -5.27 10.67
N GLY A 31 -2.76 -4.89 9.71
CA GLY A 31 -2.15 -5.73 8.69
C GLY A 31 -1.04 -4.98 7.97
N LEU A 32 -0.31 -5.69 7.14
CA LEU A 32 0.89 -5.19 6.48
C LEU A 32 0.94 -5.63 5.02
N GLN A 33 1.34 -4.73 4.15
CA GLN A 33 1.79 -5.01 2.79
C GLN A 33 3.25 -4.61 2.65
N ILE A 34 4.06 -5.42 2.00
CA ILE A 34 5.49 -5.19 1.78
C ILE A 34 5.93 -5.56 0.37
N PHE A 35 7.09 -5.05 -0.03
CA PHE A 35 7.90 -5.66 -1.08
C PHE A 35 8.87 -6.68 -0.45
N THR A 36 9.02 -7.83 -1.08
CA THR A 36 10.01 -8.84 -0.65
C THR A 36 11.41 -8.55 -1.18
N GLY A 37 11.51 -7.71 -2.21
CA GLY A 37 12.75 -7.31 -2.88
C GLY A 37 12.72 -5.88 -3.38
N ASN A 38 13.64 -5.54 -4.30
CA ASN A 38 13.65 -4.23 -4.93
C ASN A 38 12.43 -4.04 -5.84
N PRO A 39 11.54 -3.05 -5.59
CA PRO A 39 10.35 -2.83 -6.38
C PRO A 39 10.60 -2.38 -7.82
N THR A 40 11.81 -1.90 -8.13
CA THR A 40 12.22 -1.43 -9.46
C THR A 40 13.25 -2.35 -10.13
N GLY A 41 13.50 -3.54 -9.57
CA GLY A 41 14.49 -4.48 -10.08
C GLY A 41 13.92 -5.87 -10.36
N TRP A 42 14.52 -6.59 -11.31
CA TRP A 42 14.18 -7.98 -11.63
C TRP A 42 14.84 -8.99 -10.70
N ALA A 43 15.98 -8.63 -10.11
CA ALA A 43 16.73 -9.53 -9.25
C ALA A 43 15.93 -9.88 -7.99
N ARG A 44 15.92 -11.17 -7.66
CA ARG A 44 15.33 -11.71 -6.44
C ARG A 44 16.43 -12.30 -5.56
N ARG A 45 16.21 -12.32 -4.25
CA ARG A 45 17.15 -12.93 -3.32
C ARG A 45 17.20 -14.44 -3.55
N ALA A 46 18.41 -15.00 -3.61
CA ALA A 46 18.61 -16.44 -3.70
C ALA A 46 18.27 -17.14 -2.37
N GLU A 47 18.45 -16.41 -1.25
CA GLU A 47 18.19 -16.94 0.09
C GLU A 47 17.08 -16.12 0.77
N LEU A 48 16.27 -16.84 1.53
CA LEU A 48 15.22 -16.22 2.35
C LEU A 48 15.85 -15.42 3.51
N PRO A 49 15.21 -14.30 3.92
CA PRO A 49 15.66 -13.54 5.08
C PRO A 49 15.70 -14.41 6.35
N LYS A 50 16.80 -14.37 7.08
CA LYS A 50 16.98 -15.13 8.33
C LYS A 50 15.98 -14.73 9.42
N GLU A 51 15.42 -13.52 9.33
CA GLU A 51 14.44 -12.99 10.31
C GLU A 51 12.99 -13.47 10.07
N LEU A 52 12.70 -14.27 9.03
CA LEU A 52 11.32 -14.71 8.75
C LEU A 52 10.62 -15.39 9.94
N PRO A 53 11.25 -16.31 10.69
CA PRO A 53 10.59 -16.91 11.85
C PRO A 53 10.20 -15.86 12.91
N ALA A 54 11.10 -14.90 13.19
CA ALA A 54 10.84 -13.82 14.12
C ALA A 54 9.76 -12.84 13.60
N PHE A 55 9.78 -12.56 12.30
CA PHE A 55 8.77 -11.75 11.63
C PHE A 55 7.37 -12.38 11.73
N ARG A 56 7.22 -13.66 11.37
CA ARG A 56 5.94 -14.38 11.48
C ARG A 56 5.43 -14.40 12.93
N ALA A 57 6.33 -14.65 13.89
CA ALA A 57 5.98 -14.58 15.31
C ALA A 57 5.47 -13.18 15.71
N ARG A 58 6.14 -12.13 15.23
CA ARG A 58 5.76 -10.74 15.54
C ARG A 58 4.42 -10.35 14.89
N MET A 59 4.16 -10.78 13.66
CA MET A 59 2.85 -10.59 13.00
C MET A 59 1.72 -11.23 13.83
N LYS A 60 1.96 -12.43 14.34
CA LYS A 60 1.01 -13.14 15.22
C LYS A 60 0.84 -12.46 16.57
N GLU A 61 1.92 -11.99 17.19
CA GLU A 61 1.91 -11.25 18.46
C GLU A 61 1.06 -9.97 18.36
N HIS A 62 1.19 -9.24 17.25
CA HIS A 62 0.37 -8.05 17.01
C HIS A 62 -1.08 -8.38 16.60
N GLY A 63 -1.40 -9.66 16.36
CA GLY A 63 -2.74 -10.09 15.92
C GLY A 63 -3.09 -9.55 14.54
N PHE A 64 -2.10 -9.42 13.66
CA PHE A 64 -2.31 -8.88 12.33
C PHE A 64 -3.14 -9.82 11.45
N GLY A 65 -3.93 -9.22 10.58
CA GLY A 65 -4.62 -9.88 9.48
C GLY A 65 -3.66 -10.33 8.37
N PRO A 66 -4.18 -10.70 7.19
CA PRO A 66 -3.37 -11.22 6.11
C PRO A 66 -2.20 -10.30 5.74
N LEU A 67 -1.02 -10.91 5.52
CA LEU A 67 0.10 -10.22 4.90
C LEU A 67 -0.08 -10.24 3.38
N ALA A 68 0.10 -9.09 2.76
CA ALA A 68 0.20 -8.96 1.32
C ALA A 68 1.66 -8.69 0.89
N VAL A 69 2.07 -9.35 -0.18
CA VAL A 69 3.31 -9.04 -0.90
C VAL A 69 2.93 -8.29 -2.17
N HIS A 70 3.49 -7.11 -2.37
CA HIS A 70 3.35 -6.38 -3.64
C HIS A 70 4.50 -6.75 -4.57
N ALA A 71 4.19 -7.18 -5.79
CA ALA A 71 5.19 -7.50 -6.79
C ALA A 71 5.88 -6.22 -7.29
N ALA A 72 7.08 -6.37 -7.88
CA ALA A 72 7.80 -5.24 -8.43
C ALA A 72 7.02 -4.52 -9.53
N TYR A 73 7.15 -3.20 -9.59
CA TYR A 73 6.48 -2.34 -10.59
C TYR A 73 6.86 -2.64 -12.04
N LEU A 74 7.98 -3.35 -12.26
CA LEU A 74 8.42 -3.78 -13.60
C LEU A 74 7.55 -4.87 -14.22
N ALA A 75 6.74 -5.57 -13.41
CA ALA A 75 5.86 -6.63 -13.88
C ALA A 75 4.86 -6.07 -14.89
N ASN A 76 4.73 -6.75 -16.03
CA ASN A 76 3.76 -6.42 -17.08
C ASN A 76 3.27 -7.71 -17.75
N LEU A 77 2.08 -8.16 -17.37
CA LEU A 77 1.45 -9.38 -17.89
C LEU A 77 0.93 -9.18 -19.31
N ALA A 78 0.60 -7.94 -19.70
CA ALA A 78 -0.01 -7.59 -21.00
C ALA A 78 0.99 -7.17 -22.07
N GLY A 79 2.26 -6.99 -21.70
CA GLY A 79 3.29 -6.40 -22.55
C GLY A 79 3.59 -7.19 -23.83
N PRO A 80 3.92 -6.51 -24.93
CA PRO A 80 4.22 -7.17 -26.22
C PRO A 80 5.58 -7.86 -26.25
N ASN A 81 6.56 -7.37 -25.45
CA ASN A 81 7.90 -7.91 -25.47
C ASN A 81 7.95 -9.27 -24.73
N PRO A 82 8.26 -10.38 -25.42
CA PRO A 82 8.26 -11.71 -24.83
C PRO A 82 9.33 -11.86 -23.73
N VAL A 83 10.49 -11.23 -23.86
CA VAL A 83 11.57 -11.29 -22.86
C VAL A 83 11.13 -10.67 -21.54
N PHE A 84 10.47 -9.51 -21.58
CA PHE A 84 9.97 -8.87 -20.36
C PHE A 84 8.76 -9.62 -19.77
N ARG A 85 7.93 -10.22 -20.61
CA ARG A 85 6.81 -11.05 -20.15
C ARG A 85 7.31 -12.33 -19.47
N ASP A 86 8.34 -12.99 -20.01
CA ASP A 86 8.95 -14.15 -19.38
C ASP A 86 9.61 -13.79 -18.05
N LYS A 87 10.28 -12.62 -17.94
CA LYS A 87 10.79 -12.11 -16.68
C LYS A 87 9.67 -11.84 -15.67
N THR A 88 8.54 -11.32 -16.11
CA THR A 88 7.34 -11.12 -15.26
C THR A 88 6.81 -12.45 -14.74
N ILE A 89 6.73 -13.48 -15.60
CA ILE A 89 6.28 -14.82 -15.22
C ILE A 89 7.21 -15.41 -14.15
N GLU A 90 8.51 -15.37 -14.36
CA GLU A 90 9.47 -15.91 -13.40
C GLU A 90 9.49 -15.13 -12.08
N LEU A 91 9.33 -13.81 -12.15
CA LEU A 91 9.18 -12.96 -10.96
C LEU A 91 7.98 -13.39 -10.12
N LEU A 92 6.81 -13.52 -10.73
CA LEU A 92 5.58 -13.88 -10.00
C LEU A 92 5.59 -15.33 -9.53
N ARG A 93 6.19 -16.26 -10.27
CA ARG A 93 6.45 -17.62 -9.79
C ARG A 93 7.32 -17.61 -8.53
N HIS A 94 8.39 -16.80 -8.53
CA HIS A 94 9.24 -16.66 -7.35
C HIS A 94 8.45 -16.11 -6.16
N GLU A 95 7.72 -15.00 -6.34
CA GLU A 95 6.93 -14.40 -5.25
C GLU A 95 5.89 -15.37 -4.68
N LEU A 96 5.18 -16.11 -5.54
CA LEU A 96 4.21 -17.11 -5.10
C LEU A 96 4.85 -18.30 -4.38
N ARG A 97 6.05 -18.71 -4.77
CA ARG A 97 6.78 -19.80 -4.08
C ARG A 97 7.29 -19.39 -2.71
N VAL A 98 7.71 -18.14 -2.54
CA VAL A 98 8.26 -17.66 -1.27
C VAL A 98 7.18 -17.08 -0.34
N ALA A 99 6.01 -16.72 -0.86
CA ALA A 99 4.94 -16.13 -0.08
C ALA A 99 4.56 -16.92 1.18
N PRO A 100 4.43 -18.26 1.16
CA PRO A 100 4.16 -19.06 2.36
C PRO A 100 5.24 -18.92 3.43
N GLU A 101 6.50 -18.79 3.06
CA GLU A 101 7.62 -18.59 4.00
C GLU A 101 7.50 -17.26 4.77
N TYR A 102 7.00 -16.23 4.11
CA TYR A 102 6.64 -14.96 4.75
C TYR A 102 5.35 -15.05 5.57
N GLY A 103 4.54 -16.08 5.37
CA GLY A 103 3.18 -16.17 5.90
C GLY A 103 2.21 -15.24 5.15
N ALA A 104 2.49 -14.94 3.88
CA ALA A 104 1.67 -14.08 3.06
C ALA A 104 0.49 -14.83 2.45
N SER A 105 -0.68 -14.19 2.46
CA SER A 105 -1.91 -14.71 1.84
C SER A 105 -2.10 -14.22 0.40
N PHE A 106 -1.44 -13.12 0.03
CA PHE A 106 -1.65 -12.43 -1.23
C PHE A 106 -0.32 -12.05 -1.87
N VAL A 107 -0.21 -12.26 -3.18
CA VAL A 107 0.82 -11.68 -4.05
C VAL A 107 0.10 -10.77 -5.03
N ASN A 108 0.13 -9.47 -4.75
CA ASN A 108 -0.53 -8.44 -5.54
C ASN A 108 0.36 -7.96 -6.68
N VAL A 109 -0.20 -7.78 -7.87
CA VAL A 109 0.53 -7.29 -9.04
C VAL A 109 -0.33 -6.34 -9.88
N HIS A 110 0.27 -5.24 -10.35
CA HIS A 110 -0.31 -4.45 -11.43
C HIS A 110 -0.41 -5.30 -12.70
N ILE A 111 -1.56 -5.31 -13.35
CA ILE A 111 -1.79 -6.14 -14.54
C ILE A 111 -0.84 -5.75 -15.68
N GLY A 112 -0.59 -4.45 -15.82
CA GLY A 112 0.35 -3.90 -16.79
C GLY A 112 -0.33 -3.19 -17.96
N SER A 113 0.38 -3.06 -19.07
CA SER A 113 0.01 -2.28 -20.23
C SER A 113 0.20 -3.07 -21.54
N HIS A 114 -0.77 -2.95 -22.45
CA HIS A 114 -0.66 -3.53 -23.79
C HIS A 114 0.28 -2.73 -24.73
N MET A 115 0.78 -1.58 -24.26
CA MET A 115 1.77 -0.75 -24.97
C MET A 115 1.41 -0.47 -26.43
N GLY A 116 0.14 -0.13 -26.70
CA GLY A 116 -0.35 0.21 -28.05
C GLY A 116 -0.78 -0.98 -28.91
N THR A 117 -0.66 -2.23 -28.45
CA THR A 117 -1.07 -3.41 -29.25
C THR A 117 -2.56 -3.73 -29.21
N GLY A 118 -3.32 -3.01 -28.40
CA GLY A 118 -4.76 -3.16 -28.24
C GLY A 118 -5.17 -4.00 -27.03
N LEU A 119 -6.35 -3.68 -26.49
CA LEU A 119 -6.90 -4.28 -25.27
C LEU A 119 -7.06 -5.81 -25.40
N ASP A 120 -7.71 -6.27 -26.48
CA ASP A 120 -7.99 -7.71 -26.68
C ASP A 120 -6.70 -8.55 -26.71
N VAL A 121 -5.66 -8.02 -27.35
CA VAL A 121 -4.35 -8.67 -27.39
C VAL A 121 -3.70 -8.67 -26.01
N GLY A 122 -3.82 -7.56 -25.30
CA GLY A 122 -3.34 -7.45 -23.91
C GLY A 122 -4.02 -8.45 -22.97
N VAL A 123 -5.35 -8.55 -23.05
CA VAL A 123 -6.15 -9.50 -22.24
C VAL A 123 -5.73 -10.95 -22.49
N LYS A 124 -5.54 -11.34 -23.78
CA LYS A 124 -5.03 -12.67 -24.13
C LYS A 124 -3.66 -12.95 -23.50
N ARG A 125 -2.74 -11.98 -23.57
CA ARG A 125 -1.41 -12.12 -22.98
C ARG A 125 -1.45 -12.27 -21.47
N VAL A 126 -2.33 -11.52 -20.80
CA VAL A 126 -2.54 -11.68 -19.33
C VAL A 126 -2.98 -13.09 -19.02
N ALA A 127 -4.01 -13.60 -19.70
CA ALA A 127 -4.51 -14.96 -19.46
C ALA A 127 -3.44 -16.04 -19.70
N GLU A 128 -2.66 -15.91 -20.79
CA GLU A 128 -1.53 -16.80 -21.08
C GLU A 128 -0.42 -16.73 -20.02
N ALA A 129 -0.08 -15.51 -19.58
CA ALA A 129 0.96 -15.34 -18.56
C ALA A 129 0.53 -15.93 -17.22
N VAL A 130 -0.72 -15.67 -16.78
CA VAL A 130 -1.27 -16.21 -15.54
C VAL A 130 -1.34 -17.74 -15.56
N GLU A 131 -1.80 -18.36 -16.66
CA GLU A 131 -1.77 -19.80 -16.84
C GLU A 131 -0.35 -20.34 -16.63
N LYS A 132 0.64 -19.80 -17.32
CA LYS A 132 2.04 -20.22 -17.17
C LYS A 132 2.56 -20.01 -15.74
N ILE A 133 2.21 -18.90 -15.09
CA ILE A 133 2.63 -18.63 -13.71
C ILE A 133 2.12 -19.75 -12.80
N LEU A 134 0.83 -20.04 -12.84
CA LEU A 134 0.20 -21.00 -11.93
C LEU A 134 0.62 -22.44 -12.21
N ASP A 135 0.83 -22.83 -13.47
CA ASP A 135 1.37 -24.15 -13.85
C ASP A 135 2.78 -24.37 -13.28
N GLY A 136 3.55 -23.33 -13.13
CA GLY A 136 4.90 -23.39 -12.56
C GLY A 136 5.00 -23.32 -11.04
N VAL A 137 3.87 -23.20 -10.32
CA VAL A 137 3.83 -23.07 -8.86
C VAL A 137 2.88 -24.13 -8.30
N PRO A 138 3.39 -25.11 -7.52
CA PRO A 138 2.54 -26.10 -6.88
C PRO A 138 1.45 -25.47 -6.03
N ARG A 139 0.28 -26.11 -5.98
CA ARG A 139 -0.79 -25.75 -5.05
C ARG A 139 -0.64 -26.59 -3.80
N ASP A 140 -0.55 -25.91 -2.66
CA ASP A 140 -0.65 -26.54 -1.33
C ASP A 140 -1.62 -25.73 -0.47
N GLY A 141 -1.87 -26.17 0.75
CA GLY A 141 -2.84 -25.54 1.65
C GLY A 141 -2.44 -24.16 2.16
N GLU A 142 -1.18 -23.75 1.97
CA GLU A 142 -0.64 -22.45 2.41
C GLU A 142 -0.34 -21.53 1.23
N SER A 143 -0.69 -21.90 -0.01
CA SER A 143 -0.41 -21.12 -1.20
C SER A 143 -1.13 -19.77 -1.17
N ALA A 144 -0.39 -18.68 -1.43
CA ALA A 144 -0.96 -17.35 -1.58
C ALA A 144 -1.77 -17.23 -2.88
N LEU A 145 -2.78 -16.37 -2.88
CA LEU A 145 -3.49 -15.99 -4.10
C LEU A 145 -2.61 -15.05 -4.95
N LEU A 146 -2.65 -15.26 -6.27
CA LEU A 146 -2.21 -14.23 -7.21
C LEU A 146 -3.33 -13.19 -7.32
N VAL A 147 -3.06 -11.96 -6.93
CA VAL A 147 -4.04 -10.88 -6.88
C VAL A 147 -3.76 -9.88 -7.99
N LEU A 148 -4.73 -9.68 -8.87
CA LEU A 148 -4.65 -8.75 -9.98
C LEU A 148 -5.24 -7.40 -9.59
N GLU A 149 -4.42 -6.35 -9.71
CA GLU A 149 -4.80 -5.00 -9.34
C GLU A 149 -5.22 -4.19 -10.57
N ASN A 150 -6.34 -3.45 -10.44
CA ASN A 150 -6.81 -2.53 -11.47
C ASN A 150 -5.82 -1.39 -11.73
N SER A 151 -5.92 -0.79 -12.92
CA SER A 151 -5.04 0.27 -13.42
C SER A 151 -5.75 1.62 -13.45
N ALA A 152 -4.97 2.70 -13.33
CA ALA A 152 -5.44 4.06 -13.64
C ALA A 152 -5.61 4.32 -15.16
N GLY A 153 -5.16 3.41 -16.01
CA GLY A 153 -5.30 3.47 -17.47
C GLY A 153 -4.21 4.27 -18.18
N GLY A 154 -3.27 4.88 -17.48
CA GLY A 154 -2.15 5.59 -18.09
C GLY A 154 -1.23 4.67 -18.90
N GLY A 155 -0.64 5.17 -19.99
CA GLY A 155 0.31 4.39 -20.79
C GLY A 155 -0.28 3.13 -21.45
N ASN A 156 -1.56 3.10 -21.78
CA ASN A 156 -2.30 1.93 -22.25
C ASN A 156 -2.37 0.79 -21.21
N GLY A 157 -2.45 1.13 -19.93
CA GLY A 157 -2.72 0.19 -18.86
C GLY A 157 -4.05 -0.51 -19.05
N ILE A 158 -4.16 -1.77 -18.66
CA ILE A 158 -5.39 -2.55 -18.76
C ILE A 158 -5.93 -2.92 -17.38
N GLY A 159 -7.23 -3.21 -17.30
CA GLY A 159 -7.93 -3.41 -16.04
C GLY A 159 -8.32 -2.06 -15.41
N GLU A 160 -8.57 -1.03 -16.22
CA GLU A 160 -8.94 0.30 -15.74
C GLU A 160 -10.41 0.41 -15.31
N SER A 161 -11.24 -0.53 -15.72
CA SER A 161 -12.66 -0.62 -15.36
C SER A 161 -13.05 -2.02 -14.92
N VAL A 162 -14.22 -2.16 -14.29
CA VAL A 162 -14.77 -3.47 -13.95
C VAL A 162 -14.99 -4.32 -15.20
N GLU A 163 -15.42 -3.71 -16.30
CA GLU A 163 -15.63 -4.37 -17.58
C GLU A 163 -14.35 -5.00 -18.13
N GLU A 164 -13.22 -4.31 -18.01
CA GLU A 164 -11.94 -4.86 -18.42
C GLU A 164 -11.46 -5.98 -17.46
N LEU A 165 -11.68 -5.84 -16.16
CA LEU A 165 -11.41 -6.92 -15.21
C LEU A 165 -12.26 -8.16 -15.51
N ILE A 166 -13.53 -7.99 -15.91
CA ILE A 166 -14.41 -9.08 -16.35
C ILE A 166 -13.82 -9.76 -17.61
N GLN A 167 -13.37 -9.00 -18.61
CA GLN A 167 -12.77 -9.56 -19.82
C GLN A 167 -11.53 -10.40 -19.47
N ILE A 168 -10.69 -9.91 -18.57
CA ILE A 168 -9.50 -10.63 -18.09
C ILE A 168 -9.91 -11.91 -17.35
N HIS A 169 -10.91 -11.82 -16.47
CA HIS A 169 -11.44 -12.96 -15.72
C HIS A 169 -11.95 -14.06 -16.64
N GLU A 170 -12.76 -13.70 -17.62
CA GLU A 170 -13.35 -14.62 -18.59
C GLU A 170 -12.28 -15.24 -19.49
N ALA A 171 -11.30 -14.45 -19.93
CA ALA A 171 -10.19 -14.96 -20.72
C ALA A 171 -9.32 -15.98 -19.97
N MET A 172 -9.07 -15.76 -18.68
CA MET A 172 -8.37 -16.72 -17.81
C MET A 172 -9.20 -18.00 -17.62
N ALA A 173 -10.49 -17.87 -17.32
CA ALA A 173 -11.40 -19.01 -17.16
C ALA A 173 -11.52 -19.85 -18.43
N ALA A 174 -11.63 -19.21 -19.60
CA ALA A 174 -11.69 -19.88 -20.89
C ALA A 174 -10.42 -20.66 -21.25
N ARG A 175 -9.28 -20.28 -20.68
CA ARG A 175 -8.02 -21.04 -20.81
C ARG A 175 -7.86 -22.18 -19.80
N GLY A 176 -8.80 -22.33 -18.86
CA GLY A 176 -8.71 -23.34 -17.81
C GLY A 176 -7.79 -22.97 -16.64
N VAL A 177 -7.51 -21.67 -16.45
CA VAL A 177 -6.76 -21.20 -15.27
C VAL A 177 -7.51 -21.60 -14.01
N ASP A 178 -6.78 -22.07 -13.00
CA ASP A 178 -7.36 -22.37 -11.67
C ASP A 178 -7.78 -21.07 -10.98
N MET A 179 -9.04 -20.67 -11.19
CA MET A 179 -9.60 -19.43 -10.70
C MET A 179 -9.71 -19.37 -9.17
N GLU A 180 -9.58 -20.52 -8.46
CA GLU A 180 -9.50 -20.53 -6.99
C GLU A 180 -8.18 -19.96 -6.46
N ARG A 181 -7.18 -19.83 -7.31
CA ARG A 181 -5.88 -19.24 -6.99
C ARG A 181 -5.79 -17.76 -7.36
N ILE A 182 -6.87 -17.18 -7.90
CA ILE A 182 -6.94 -15.78 -8.36
C ILE A 182 -7.79 -14.98 -7.40
N GLY A 183 -7.28 -13.81 -7.02
CA GLY A 183 -8.01 -12.74 -6.36
C GLY A 183 -7.86 -11.43 -7.12
N TYR A 184 -8.60 -10.43 -6.68
CA TYR A 184 -8.54 -9.07 -7.23
C TYR A 184 -8.28 -8.06 -6.13
N CYS A 185 -7.55 -7.02 -6.50
CA CYS A 185 -7.37 -5.81 -5.72
C CYS A 185 -7.98 -4.63 -6.48
N ILE A 186 -8.75 -3.81 -5.80
CA ILE A 186 -9.21 -2.53 -6.32
C ILE A 186 -8.46 -1.42 -5.59
N ASP A 187 -7.68 -0.63 -6.34
CA ASP A 187 -7.14 0.64 -5.89
C ASP A 187 -8.13 1.76 -6.20
N SER A 188 -8.59 2.45 -5.16
CA SER A 188 -9.58 3.52 -5.29
C SER A 188 -9.05 4.76 -6.02
N ALA A 189 -7.77 5.08 -5.90
CA ALA A 189 -7.15 6.18 -6.65
C ALA A 189 -6.99 5.81 -8.13
N HIS A 190 -6.67 4.54 -8.45
CA HIS A 190 -6.61 4.06 -9.83
C HIS A 190 -7.99 4.12 -10.51
N LEU A 191 -9.06 3.64 -9.84
CA LEU A 191 -10.42 3.76 -10.39
C LEU A 191 -10.79 5.21 -10.69
N TRP A 192 -10.49 6.12 -9.75
CA TRP A 192 -10.74 7.54 -9.94
C TRP A 192 -9.96 8.11 -11.12
N GLY A 193 -8.67 7.80 -11.21
CA GLY A 193 -7.82 8.18 -12.35
C GLY A 193 -8.33 7.62 -13.67
N ALA A 194 -8.86 6.41 -13.68
CA ALA A 194 -9.46 5.77 -14.85
C ALA A 194 -10.81 6.38 -15.27
N GLY A 195 -11.44 7.17 -14.41
CA GLY A 195 -12.74 7.80 -14.69
C GLY A 195 -13.92 7.03 -14.14
N VAL A 196 -13.70 6.07 -13.24
CA VAL A 196 -14.77 5.40 -12.52
C VAL A 196 -15.21 6.27 -11.35
N ALA A 197 -16.51 6.57 -11.27
CA ALA A 197 -17.06 7.39 -10.21
C ALA A 197 -17.03 6.67 -8.86
N LEU A 198 -16.58 7.40 -7.82
CA LEU A 198 -16.50 6.94 -6.43
C LEU A 198 -16.86 8.07 -5.46
N ALA A 199 -17.74 8.99 -5.87
CA ALA A 199 -18.02 10.19 -5.10
C ALA A 199 -18.98 9.96 -3.92
N ASP A 200 -19.78 8.89 -3.96
CA ASP A 200 -20.81 8.61 -2.94
C ASP A 200 -21.25 7.13 -2.89
N ASP A 201 -22.25 6.87 -2.05
CA ASP A 201 -22.78 5.50 -1.84
C ASP A 201 -23.37 4.88 -3.11
N GLU A 202 -23.97 5.67 -4.01
CA GLU A 202 -24.55 5.15 -5.26
C GLU A 202 -23.45 4.72 -6.23
N ASP A 203 -22.38 5.48 -6.31
CA ASP A 203 -21.22 5.14 -7.14
C ASP A 203 -20.59 3.83 -6.67
N VAL A 204 -20.37 3.70 -5.36
CA VAL A 204 -19.79 2.49 -4.77
C VAL A 204 -20.73 1.29 -4.93
N GLU A 205 -22.03 1.46 -4.75
CA GLU A 205 -23.00 0.38 -4.98
C GLU A 205 -23.00 -0.08 -6.44
N ARG A 206 -22.88 0.84 -7.43
CA ARG A 206 -22.75 0.49 -8.84
C ARG A 206 -21.50 -0.34 -9.10
N LEU A 207 -20.37 0.08 -8.55
CA LEU A 207 -19.10 -0.64 -8.64
C LEU A 207 -19.23 -2.06 -8.08
N VAL A 208 -19.75 -2.18 -6.86
CA VAL A 208 -19.92 -3.46 -6.16
C VAL A 208 -20.83 -4.41 -6.93
N ARG A 209 -21.97 -3.92 -7.42
CA ARG A 209 -22.90 -4.73 -8.25
C ARG A 209 -22.30 -5.17 -9.56
N ALA A 210 -21.56 -4.29 -10.24
CA ALA A 210 -20.92 -4.63 -11.50
C ALA A 210 -19.87 -5.73 -11.31
N PHE A 211 -19.05 -5.63 -10.28
CA PHE A 211 -18.03 -6.63 -9.95
C PHE A 211 -18.67 -7.98 -9.56
N ASP A 212 -19.62 -7.95 -8.64
CA ASP A 212 -20.29 -9.15 -8.12
C ASP A 212 -20.98 -9.99 -9.20
N ARG A 213 -21.65 -9.33 -10.12
CA ARG A 213 -22.48 -10.00 -11.14
C ARG A 213 -21.70 -10.94 -12.05
N ARG A 214 -20.43 -10.69 -12.32
CA ARG A 214 -19.64 -11.41 -13.32
C ARG A 214 -18.37 -12.05 -12.78
N ILE A 215 -17.81 -11.52 -11.70
CA ILE A 215 -16.58 -12.04 -11.07
C ILE A 215 -16.93 -12.72 -9.73
N GLY A 216 -17.79 -12.11 -8.92
CA GLY A 216 -18.11 -12.53 -7.57
C GLY A 216 -17.32 -11.76 -6.52
N LEU A 217 -17.99 -11.25 -5.49
CA LEU A 217 -17.32 -10.43 -4.45
C LEU A 217 -16.32 -11.22 -3.60
N GLU A 218 -16.45 -12.53 -3.51
CA GLU A 218 -15.50 -13.39 -2.82
C GLU A 218 -14.10 -13.37 -3.47
N LYS A 219 -14.03 -12.98 -4.75
CA LYS A 219 -12.75 -12.79 -5.46
C LYS A 219 -12.12 -11.41 -5.22
N LEU A 220 -12.87 -10.44 -4.71
CA LEU A 220 -12.32 -9.15 -4.29
C LEU A 220 -11.75 -9.29 -2.89
N VAL A 221 -10.47 -9.59 -2.79
CA VAL A 221 -9.79 -9.92 -1.52
C VAL A 221 -9.04 -8.75 -0.92
N MET A 222 -8.69 -7.75 -1.73
CA MET A 222 -7.95 -6.57 -1.33
C MET A 222 -8.57 -5.29 -1.88
N ILE A 223 -8.44 -4.22 -1.12
CA ILE A 223 -8.61 -2.84 -1.58
C ILE A 223 -7.36 -2.06 -1.18
N HIS A 224 -6.70 -1.44 -2.15
CA HIS A 224 -5.78 -0.35 -1.86
C HIS A 224 -6.63 0.90 -1.62
N TYR A 225 -6.70 1.30 -0.35
CA TYR A 225 -7.60 2.35 0.11
C TYR A 225 -6.86 3.68 0.12
N ASN A 226 -6.93 4.37 -1.02
CA ASN A 226 -6.19 5.60 -1.27
C ASN A 226 -7.13 6.70 -1.74
N ASP A 227 -6.87 7.94 -1.34
CA ASP A 227 -7.43 9.10 -2.01
C ASP A 227 -6.59 9.46 -3.24
N SER A 228 -7.14 10.21 -4.17
CA SER A 228 -6.46 10.61 -5.39
C SER A 228 -6.13 12.09 -5.40
N LYS A 229 -4.90 12.43 -5.76
CA LYS A 229 -4.45 13.79 -6.07
C LYS A 229 -4.75 14.17 -7.54
N ALA A 230 -5.02 13.17 -8.37
CA ALA A 230 -5.29 13.36 -9.79
C ALA A 230 -6.76 13.69 -10.02
N THR A 231 -7.02 14.48 -11.07
CA THR A 231 -8.38 14.78 -11.54
C THR A 231 -9.06 13.51 -12.04
N HIS A 232 -10.36 13.41 -11.84
CA HIS A 232 -11.18 12.29 -12.32
C HIS A 232 -11.01 12.07 -13.83
N GLY A 233 -10.72 10.84 -14.22
CA GLY A 233 -10.53 10.46 -15.62
C GLY A 233 -9.22 10.93 -16.26
N SER A 234 -8.27 11.46 -15.47
CA SER A 234 -6.98 11.96 -15.99
C SER A 234 -6.00 10.89 -16.44
N LYS A 235 -6.29 9.62 -16.17
CA LYS A 235 -5.41 8.47 -16.42
C LYS A 235 -4.07 8.55 -15.65
N LEU A 236 -4.05 9.25 -14.52
CA LEU A 236 -2.88 9.42 -13.68
C LEU A 236 -3.03 8.64 -12.37
N ASP A 237 -2.01 7.88 -12.04
CA ASP A 237 -1.84 7.26 -10.74
C ASP A 237 -1.14 8.26 -9.80
N ARG A 238 -1.92 8.88 -8.91
CA ARG A 238 -1.44 9.87 -7.94
C ARG A 238 -2.19 9.72 -6.63
N HIS A 239 -1.57 9.07 -5.66
CA HIS A 239 -2.14 8.91 -4.34
C HIS A 239 -2.09 10.21 -3.53
N GLN A 240 -3.10 10.39 -2.68
CA GLN A 240 -3.21 11.49 -1.71
C GLN A 240 -3.57 10.92 -0.34
N HIS A 241 -3.39 11.72 0.70
CA HIS A 241 -3.81 11.41 2.06
C HIS A 241 -5.33 11.31 2.15
N ILE A 242 -5.81 10.39 2.96
CA ILE A 242 -7.24 10.08 3.12
C ILE A 242 -8.08 11.32 3.39
N GLY A 243 -9.07 11.54 2.53
CA GLY A 243 -9.99 12.68 2.59
C GLY A 243 -9.35 14.04 2.27
N GLY A 244 -8.14 14.04 1.71
CA GLY A 244 -7.45 15.25 1.27
C GLY A 244 -7.32 15.38 -0.24
N GLY A 245 -7.92 14.46 -0.99
CA GLY A 245 -7.88 14.38 -2.44
C GLY A 245 -9.24 14.53 -3.11
N GLU A 246 -9.29 14.11 -4.36
CA GLU A 246 -10.43 14.30 -5.26
C GLU A 246 -11.56 13.27 -5.04
N VAL A 247 -11.26 12.05 -4.58
CA VAL A 247 -12.29 11.07 -4.16
C VAL A 247 -13.00 11.62 -2.93
N GLY A 248 -12.23 12.15 -1.99
CA GLY A 248 -12.70 12.87 -0.83
C GLY A 248 -13.34 12.00 0.26
N ALA A 249 -13.71 12.65 1.35
CA ALA A 249 -14.20 11.97 2.55
C ALA A 249 -15.49 11.17 2.30
N ARG A 250 -16.41 11.68 1.45
CA ARG A 250 -17.70 11.03 1.21
C ARG A 250 -17.56 9.73 0.42
N GLY A 251 -16.82 9.74 -0.68
CA GLY A 251 -16.59 8.55 -1.49
C GLY A 251 -15.79 7.48 -0.74
N LEU A 252 -14.74 7.90 -0.03
CA LEU A 252 -13.96 6.97 0.79
C LEU A 252 -14.78 6.40 1.96
N ALA A 253 -15.64 7.19 2.61
CA ALA A 253 -16.54 6.69 3.63
C ALA A 253 -17.55 5.67 3.08
N ALA A 254 -18.10 5.93 1.88
CA ALA A 254 -18.98 4.98 1.19
C ALA A 254 -18.27 3.65 0.95
N LEU A 255 -17.01 3.68 0.49
CA LEU A 255 -16.23 2.48 0.21
C LEU A 255 -15.91 1.67 1.48
N ILE A 256 -15.39 2.33 2.55
CA ILE A 256 -15.00 1.63 3.78
C ILE A 256 -16.20 1.11 4.57
N ASN A 257 -17.38 1.73 4.45
CA ASN A 257 -18.58 1.34 5.17
C ASN A 257 -19.54 0.43 4.39
N HIS A 258 -19.22 0.13 3.12
CA HIS A 258 -20.10 -0.69 2.29
C HIS A 258 -20.28 -2.10 2.91
N PRO A 259 -21.52 -2.53 3.24
CA PRO A 259 -21.72 -3.75 4.03
C PRO A 259 -21.25 -5.01 3.32
N ARG A 260 -21.35 -5.06 1.99
CA ARG A 260 -20.93 -6.21 1.18
C ARG A 260 -19.41 -6.31 0.99
N LEU A 261 -18.64 -5.29 1.42
CA LEU A 261 -17.18 -5.27 1.39
C LEU A 261 -16.55 -5.53 2.77
N ALA A 262 -17.32 -6.00 3.74
CA ALA A 262 -16.85 -6.25 5.10
C ALA A 262 -15.74 -7.32 5.19
N HIS A 263 -15.72 -8.27 4.25
CA HIS A 263 -14.72 -9.35 4.17
C HIS A 263 -13.40 -8.94 3.53
N VAL A 264 -13.35 -7.77 2.87
CA VAL A 264 -12.18 -7.33 2.10
C VAL A 264 -11.10 -6.79 3.03
N ASN A 265 -9.83 -7.00 2.66
CA ASN A 265 -8.67 -6.49 3.37
C ASN A 265 -8.23 -5.16 2.76
N TYR A 266 -8.19 -4.11 3.59
CA TYR A 266 -7.84 -2.75 3.16
C TYR A 266 -6.38 -2.46 3.49
N TYR A 267 -5.62 -1.94 2.53
CA TYR A 267 -4.23 -1.50 2.73
C TYR A 267 -4.06 -0.08 2.22
N LEU A 268 -3.44 0.76 3.04
CA LEU A 268 -3.10 2.13 2.68
C LEU A 268 -1.76 2.17 1.96
N GLU A 269 -1.70 2.87 0.84
CA GLU A 269 -0.48 3.19 0.09
C GLU A 269 -0.31 4.70 -0.05
N THR A 270 -0.61 5.41 1.02
CA THR A 270 -0.60 6.87 1.05
C THR A 270 0.82 7.43 1.02
N PRO A 271 1.05 8.65 0.49
CA PRO A 271 2.39 9.23 0.38
C PRO A 271 3.02 9.51 1.75
N GLY A 272 4.35 9.68 1.76
CA GLY A 272 5.10 10.08 2.96
C GLY A 272 5.25 8.99 4.01
N MET A 273 5.49 7.77 3.57
CA MET A 273 5.83 6.65 4.45
C MET A 273 6.96 7.04 5.41
N GLU A 274 6.81 6.69 6.70
CA GLU A 274 7.78 6.99 7.76
C GLU A 274 7.89 8.47 8.18
N GLU A 275 7.14 9.37 7.56
CA GLU A 275 7.08 10.79 7.91
C GLU A 275 5.96 11.14 8.91
N GLY A 276 5.33 10.11 9.49
CA GLY A 276 4.21 10.24 10.42
C GLY A 276 2.83 10.34 9.74
N TRP A 277 2.78 10.32 8.41
CA TRP A 277 1.55 10.33 7.65
C TRP A 277 0.75 9.04 7.77
N ASP A 278 1.41 7.89 7.93
CA ASP A 278 0.74 6.59 8.06
C ASP A 278 -0.24 6.59 9.24
N ARG A 279 0.19 7.07 10.42
CA ARG A 279 -0.68 7.20 11.59
C ARG A 279 -1.85 8.14 11.31
N LEU A 280 -1.60 9.29 10.69
CA LEU A 280 -2.64 10.24 10.34
C LEU A 280 -3.67 9.62 9.40
N ASN A 281 -3.24 8.88 8.38
CA ASN A 281 -4.12 8.25 7.41
C ASN A 281 -4.94 7.11 8.02
N ILE A 282 -4.36 6.31 8.91
CA ILE A 282 -5.10 5.31 9.70
C ILE A 282 -6.19 6.01 10.55
N ASP A 283 -5.82 7.05 11.31
CA ASP A 283 -6.77 7.77 12.16
C ASP A 283 -7.90 8.41 11.35
N ARG A 284 -7.61 8.96 10.15
CA ARG A 284 -8.62 9.53 9.23
C ARG A 284 -9.54 8.46 8.68
N THR A 285 -9.01 7.29 8.29
CA THR A 285 -9.82 6.16 7.85
C THR A 285 -10.76 5.67 8.93
N LEU A 286 -10.29 5.57 10.18
CA LEU A 286 -11.14 5.21 11.33
C LEU A 286 -12.26 6.23 11.58
N GLN A 287 -11.98 7.54 11.39
CA GLN A 287 -13.02 8.57 11.48
C GLN A 287 -14.07 8.41 10.38
N LEU A 288 -13.68 8.15 9.14
CA LEU A 288 -14.61 7.89 8.02
C LEU A 288 -15.44 6.62 8.26
N ALA A 289 -14.84 5.57 8.80
CA ALA A 289 -15.53 4.34 9.15
C ALA A 289 -16.58 4.53 10.27
N GLN A 290 -16.41 5.56 11.10
CA GLN A 290 -17.37 5.98 12.13
C GLN A 290 -18.41 7.00 11.61
N GLY A 291 -18.41 7.30 10.31
CA GLY A 291 -19.33 8.25 9.68
C GLY A 291 -18.96 9.72 9.85
N ASN A 292 -17.76 10.03 10.38
CA ASN A 292 -17.30 11.41 10.47
C ASN A 292 -16.70 11.88 9.14
N LEU A 293 -17.49 12.60 8.35
CA LEU A 293 -17.07 13.17 7.07
C LEU A 293 -16.32 14.51 7.20
N LYS A 294 -16.35 15.13 8.38
CA LYS A 294 -15.69 16.43 8.64
C LYS A 294 -14.29 16.21 9.19
N LEU A 295 -13.38 15.80 8.31
CA LEU A 295 -11.98 15.62 8.68
C LEU A 295 -11.29 16.98 8.83
N LYS A 296 -10.36 17.09 9.78
CA LYS A 296 -9.52 18.30 9.89
C LYS A 296 -8.68 18.48 8.62
N PRO A 297 -8.35 19.73 8.24
CA PRO A 297 -7.42 19.99 7.14
C PRO A 297 -6.12 19.22 7.34
N LEU A 298 -5.48 18.83 6.23
CA LEU A 298 -4.15 18.21 6.30
C LEU A 298 -3.14 19.24 6.84
N PRO A 299 -2.19 18.83 7.70
CA PRO A 299 -1.11 19.70 8.11
C PRO A 299 -0.25 20.12 6.91
N ALA A 300 0.28 21.34 6.94
CA ALA A 300 1.13 21.87 5.88
C ALA A 300 2.48 21.13 5.77
N GLU A 301 2.96 20.61 6.89
CA GLU A 301 4.20 19.85 6.98
C GLU A 301 3.91 18.45 7.53
N SER A 302 4.84 17.50 7.30
CA SER A 302 4.70 16.15 7.83
C SER A 302 4.62 16.16 9.37
N PRO A 303 3.83 15.26 9.98
CA PRO A 303 3.74 15.16 11.43
C PRO A 303 5.09 14.96 12.11
N ALA A 304 6.04 14.27 11.48
CA ALA A 304 7.39 14.09 12.00
C ALA A 304 8.19 15.41 12.00
N ALA A 305 8.07 16.24 10.95
CA ALA A 305 8.71 17.57 10.89
C ALA A 305 8.15 18.51 11.97
N THR A 306 6.84 18.53 12.15
CA THR A 306 6.16 19.33 13.20
C THR A 306 6.63 18.92 14.60
N ALA A 307 6.76 17.62 14.87
CA ALA A 307 7.26 17.12 16.16
C ALA A 307 8.74 17.50 16.42
N ALA A 308 9.56 17.51 15.38
CA ALA A 308 10.98 17.91 15.48
C ALA A 308 11.13 19.41 15.78
N THR A 309 10.32 20.26 15.16
CA THR A 309 10.32 21.72 15.42
C THR A 309 9.82 22.04 16.82
N SER A 310 8.79 21.35 17.31
CA SER A 310 8.27 21.52 18.67
C SER A 310 9.30 21.16 19.73
N LYS A 311 10.05 20.04 19.56
CA LYS A 311 11.14 19.64 20.46
C LYS A 311 12.28 20.66 20.49
N LYS A 312 12.66 21.24 19.35
CA LYS A 312 13.67 22.31 19.27
C LYS A 312 13.20 23.61 19.95
N GLY A 313 11.90 23.91 19.87
CA GLY A 313 11.30 25.07 20.53
C GLY A 313 11.26 24.92 22.06
N VAL A 314 10.97 23.74 22.56
CA VAL A 314 10.99 23.42 24.00
C VAL A 314 12.42 23.44 24.54
N ALA A 315 13.38 22.88 23.83
CA ALA A 315 14.79 22.90 24.23
C ALA A 315 15.36 24.34 24.27
N LYS A 316 15.01 25.22 23.32
CA LYS A 316 15.39 26.65 23.35
C LYS A 316 14.73 27.40 24.51
N ARG A 317 13.49 27.09 24.89
CA ARG A 317 12.80 27.73 26.02
C ARG A 317 13.35 27.26 27.38
N SER A 318 13.82 26.03 27.54
CA SER A 318 14.45 25.52 28.74
C SER A 318 15.84 26.14 28.95
N ILE A 319 16.61 26.40 27.90
CA ILE A 319 17.91 27.08 27.98
C ILE A 319 17.76 28.59 28.33
N ALA A 320 16.69 29.23 27.85
CA ALA A 320 16.41 30.64 28.16
C ALA A 320 15.91 30.90 29.59
N LYS A 321 15.40 29.89 30.30
CA LYS A 321 14.97 30.02 31.71
C LYS A 321 16.04 29.67 32.72
N GLY A 322 17.21 29.15 32.33
CA GLY A 322 18.33 28.77 33.21
C GLY A 322 19.40 29.85 33.39
N GLY A 323 19.24 31.05 32.86
CA GLY A 323 20.30 32.07 32.80
C GLY A 323 20.01 33.31 33.63
N ALA A 324 19.71 33.20 34.94
CA ALA A 324 19.76 34.35 35.84
C ALA A 324 20.06 33.92 37.29
N ALA A 325 21.31 33.56 37.55
CA ALA A 325 21.85 33.54 38.90
C ALA A 325 23.07 34.46 38.93
N LYS A 326 22.91 35.62 39.60
CA LYS A 326 23.97 36.59 39.86
C LYS A 326 24.99 35.96 40.82
N SER A 327 26.27 35.94 40.45
CA SER A 327 27.38 35.70 41.35
C SER A 327 27.85 37.01 42.00
N PRO A 328 28.18 37.03 43.29
CA PRO A 328 28.72 38.24 43.96
C PRO A 328 30.22 38.37 43.74
N ALA A 329 30.63 39.64 43.65
CA ALA A 329 32.00 40.08 43.47
C ALA A 329 32.94 39.63 44.56
N ALA A 330 34.11 39.11 44.23
CA ALA A 330 35.27 38.96 45.12
C ALA A 330 36.42 39.77 44.60
N LYS A 331 36.98 40.58 45.56
CA LYS A 331 38.02 41.56 45.41
C LYS A 331 39.37 40.95 44.97
N ARG A 332 40.08 41.70 44.09
CA ARG A 332 41.50 41.54 43.81
C ARG A 332 42.36 41.94 45.01
N PRO A 333 43.58 41.39 45.18
CA PRO A 333 44.76 42.14 45.56
C PRO A 333 45.81 42.14 44.45
N ALA A 334 46.55 43.26 44.46
CA ALA A 334 47.51 43.69 43.50
C ALA A 334 48.91 43.08 43.69
N ALA A 335 49.64 43.05 42.58
CA ALA A 335 51.05 43.27 42.36
C ALA A 335 52.11 42.30 42.91
N ARG A 336 52.94 41.78 42.04
CA ARG A 336 54.36 42.22 41.98
C ARG A 336 55.07 41.65 40.77
N ALA A 337 55.70 42.54 40.07
CA ALA A 337 56.66 42.25 39.03
C ALA A 337 57.96 41.60 39.59
N LYS A 338 58.59 40.71 38.85
CA LYS A 338 60.06 40.69 38.74
C LYS A 338 60.50 40.05 37.41
N ARG A 339 61.40 40.82 36.80
CA ARG A 339 62.21 40.55 35.64
C ARG A 339 63.13 39.34 35.85
N GLY A 340 63.62 38.81 34.75
CA GLY A 340 64.94 38.21 34.74
C GLY A 340 65.07 37.02 33.81
N ARG A 341 65.59 37.31 32.69
CA ARG A 341 66.42 36.69 31.64
C ARG A 341 65.79 35.77 30.67
#